data_aab0b5ae961b7c76dfb3fc80e48baa4b
#
_entry.id   aab0b5ae961b7c76dfb3fc80e48baa4b
#
_cell.length_a   1.000
_cell.length_b   1.000
_cell.length_c   1.000
_cell.angle_alpha   90.00
_cell.angle_beta   90.00
_cell.angle_gamma   90.00
#
_symmetry.space_group_name_H-M   'P 1'
#
loop_
_entity.id
_entity.type
_entity.pdbx_description
1 polymer ?
#
loop_
_entity_poly.entity_id
_entity_poly.type
_entity_poly.pdbx_seq_one_letter_code
_entity_poly.pdbx_strand_id
1 'polypeptide(L)'
;KGPSKKIALDADGHFTKAAQGFVRGKGLTVEDITFREVKGEEYVYVTKQEIGKPVEELIDGIVDVLKSLTFPVNMHWGSHTFEYIRPVHTLTVLLDDESFLMNLFDIESGRTSRGHRFLGHEVKIQSADSYEEDLREVFVIASPMERENMILDQIKEIERMHNVHVEIDENLLDEVLNLIEYPTAFIGRF
;
A
#
# COMPACT_ATOMS: atom_id res chain seq x y z
N LYS A 1 -26.30 -8.22 -7.06
CA LYS A 1 -27.52 -8.96 -6.74
C LYS A 1 -28.61 -7.94 -6.41
N GLY A 2 -29.75 -8.02 -7.10
CA GLY A 2 -30.93 -7.19 -6.93
C GLY A 2 -32.12 -7.96 -6.33
N PRO A 3 -33.36 -7.46 -6.57
CA PRO A 3 -34.60 -8.12 -6.11
C PRO A 3 -34.75 -9.51 -6.71
N SER A 4 -35.61 -10.35 -6.07
CA SER A 4 -35.94 -11.64 -6.66
C SER A 4 -36.76 -11.43 -7.94
N LYS A 5 -36.76 -12.41 -8.83
CA LYS A 5 -37.50 -12.39 -10.08
C LYS A 5 -38.99 -12.14 -9.89
N LYS A 6 -39.56 -12.70 -8.82
CA LYS A 6 -40.96 -12.51 -8.43
C LYS A 6 -41.32 -11.04 -8.10
N ILE A 7 -40.37 -10.28 -7.61
CA ILE A 7 -40.53 -8.85 -7.30
C ILE A 7 -40.12 -8.00 -8.51
N ALA A 8 -39.20 -8.49 -9.31
CA ALA A 8 -38.66 -7.77 -10.47
C ALA A 8 -39.60 -7.75 -11.67
N LEU A 9 -40.46 -8.74 -11.83
CA LEU A 9 -41.45 -8.84 -12.90
C LEU A 9 -42.86 -8.74 -12.33
N ASP A 10 -43.78 -8.11 -13.06
CA ASP A 10 -45.21 -8.12 -12.81
C ASP A 10 -45.89 -9.35 -13.41
N ALA A 11 -47.24 -9.42 -13.29
CA ALA A 11 -48.04 -10.55 -13.79
C ALA A 11 -47.95 -10.68 -15.34
N ASP A 12 -47.68 -9.58 -16.03
CA ASP A 12 -47.58 -9.53 -17.49
C ASP A 12 -46.17 -9.71 -17.99
N GLY A 13 -45.20 -9.93 -17.09
CA GLY A 13 -43.77 -10.13 -17.42
C GLY A 13 -42.97 -8.85 -17.63
N HIS A 14 -43.52 -7.69 -17.31
CA HIS A 14 -42.78 -6.42 -17.42
C HIS A 14 -41.99 -6.12 -16.16
N PHE A 15 -40.87 -5.40 -16.32
CA PHE A 15 -40.03 -5.00 -15.19
C PHE A 15 -40.72 -3.97 -14.30
N THR A 16 -40.84 -4.31 -13.04
CA THR A 16 -41.41 -3.46 -11.99
C THR A 16 -40.53 -2.24 -11.68
N LYS A 17 -41.12 -1.26 -10.98
CA LYS A 17 -40.34 -0.08 -10.48
C LYS A 17 -39.16 -0.50 -9.60
N ALA A 18 -39.24 -1.62 -8.90
CA ALA A 18 -38.14 -2.13 -8.07
C ALA A 18 -36.95 -2.59 -8.93
N ALA A 19 -37.19 -3.31 -10.02
CA ALA A 19 -36.15 -3.71 -10.98
C ALA A 19 -35.55 -2.48 -11.71
N GLN A 20 -36.42 -1.57 -12.18
CA GLN A 20 -35.98 -0.34 -12.85
C GLN A 20 -35.15 0.55 -11.93
N GLY A 21 -35.55 0.71 -10.66
CA GLY A 21 -34.78 1.47 -9.66
C GLY A 21 -33.41 0.87 -9.37
N PHE A 22 -33.35 -0.46 -9.28
CA PHE A 22 -32.10 -1.18 -9.07
C PHE A 22 -31.08 -0.94 -10.20
N VAL A 23 -31.48 -1.06 -11.46
CA VAL A 23 -30.57 -0.85 -12.60
C VAL A 23 -30.21 0.61 -12.79
N ARG A 24 -31.17 1.54 -12.61
CA ARG A 24 -30.93 2.97 -12.68
C ARG A 24 -29.92 3.44 -11.62
N GLY A 25 -29.99 2.91 -10.40
CA GLY A 25 -29.02 3.17 -9.33
C GLY A 25 -27.62 2.66 -9.63
N LYS A 26 -27.45 1.83 -10.67
CA LYS A 26 -26.18 1.36 -11.17
C LYS A 26 -25.73 2.01 -12.49
N GLY A 27 -26.51 2.96 -13.00
CA GLY A 27 -26.26 3.61 -14.29
C GLY A 27 -26.51 2.70 -15.49
N LEU A 28 -27.36 1.68 -15.32
CA LEU A 28 -27.69 0.66 -16.31
C LEU A 28 -29.16 0.70 -16.70
N THR A 29 -29.56 -0.07 -17.70
CA THR A 29 -30.91 -0.20 -18.21
C THR A 29 -31.51 -1.56 -17.86
N VAL A 30 -32.81 -1.75 -18.09
CA VAL A 30 -33.46 -3.04 -17.89
C VAL A 30 -33.00 -4.12 -18.84
N GLU A 31 -32.39 -3.73 -19.97
CA GLU A 31 -31.82 -4.65 -20.98
C GLU A 31 -30.56 -5.37 -20.46
N ASP A 32 -29.88 -4.75 -19.45
CA ASP A 32 -28.70 -5.32 -18.82
C ASP A 32 -29.03 -6.36 -17.75
N ILE A 33 -30.32 -6.59 -17.48
CA ILE A 33 -30.77 -7.53 -16.46
C ILE A 33 -30.55 -8.97 -16.92
N THR A 34 -29.88 -9.73 -16.06
CA THR A 34 -29.81 -11.19 -16.15
C THR A 34 -30.40 -11.81 -14.90
N PHE A 35 -30.94 -13.03 -15.01
CA PHE A 35 -31.42 -13.77 -13.86
C PHE A 35 -30.41 -14.86 -13.50
N ARG A 36 -30.10 -14.98 -12.21
CA ARG A 36 -29.28 -16.08 -11.69
C ARG A 36 -29.97 -16.72 -10.51
N GLU A 37 -29.96 -18.05 -10.50
CA GLU A 37 -30.50 -18.82 -9.40
C GLU A 37 -29.52 -18.82 -8.21
N VAL A 38 -30.06 -18.52 -7.03
CA VAL A 38 -29.34 -18.58 -5.76
C VAL A 38 -30.23 -19.22 -4.72
N LYS A 39 -29.84 -20.39 -4.23
CA LYS A 39 -30.58 -21.17 -3.24
C LYS A 39 -32.02 -21.50 -3.66
N GLY A 40 -32.24 -21.87 -4.91
CA GLY A 40 -33.55 -22.24 -5.44
C GLY A 40 -34.47 -21.07 -5.81
N GLU A 41 -34.02 -19.86 -5.74
CA GLU A 41 -34.70 -18.64 -6.20
C GLU A 41 -33.90 -17.86 -7.21
N GLU A 42 -34.57 -17.36 -8.27
CA GLU A 42 -33.97 -16.48 -9.25
C GLU A 42 -33.95 -15.02 -8.78
N TYR A 43 -32.80 -14.38 -8.95
CA TYR A 43 -32.59 -12.97 -8.62
C TYR A 43 -32.10 -12.19 -9.82
N VAL A 44 -32.42 -10.91 -9.84
CA VAL A 44 -31.86 -9.94 -10.80
C VAL A 44 -30.37 -9.76 -10.53
N TYR A 45 -29.59 -9.89 -11.58
CA TYR A 45 -28.17 -9.54 -11.63
C TYR A 45 -27.91 -8.59 -12.79
N VAL A 46 -26.99 -7.69 -12.59
CA VAL A 46 -26.43 -6.85 -13.66
C VAL A 46 -24.92 -6.90 -13.56
N THR A 47 -24.27 -6.86 -14.70
CA THR A 47 -22.82 -6.73 -14.81
C THR A 47 -22.52 -5.30 -15.23
N LYS A 48 -21.88 -4.54 -14.34
CA LYS A 48 -21.36 -3.21 -14.67
C LYS A 48 -19.90 -3.35 -15.03
N GLN A 49 -19.54 -2.92 -16.22
CA GLN A 49 -18.15 -2.79 -16.61
C GLN A 49 -17.69 -1.37 -16.30
N GLU A 50 -16.72 -1.25 -15.41
CA GLU A 50 -16.04 0.01 -15.16
C GLU A 50 -14.66 -0.05 -15.82
N ILE A 51 -14.42 0.87 -16.72
CA ILE A 51 -13.09 1.05 -17.32
C ILE A 51 -12.26 1.80 -16.31
N GLY A 52 -11.10 1.25 -15.94
CA GLY A 52 -10.13 1.93 -15.08
C GLY A 52 -9.59 3.19 -15.73
N LYS A 53 -9.15 4.12 -14.93
CA LYS A 53 -8.44 5.31 -15.41
C LYS A 53 -6.97 5.00 -15.60
N PRO A 54 -6.31 5.62 -16.58
CA PRO A 54 -4.84 5.55 -16.67
C PRO A 54 -4.19 6.16 -15.41
N VAL A 55 -2.98 5.72 -15.10
CA VAL A 55 -2.27 6.12 -13.86
C VAL A 55 -2.09 7.62 -13.78
N GLU A 56 -1.79 8.26 -14.90
CA GLU A 56 -1.57 9.70 -14.99
C GLU A 56 -2.76 10.52 -14.46
N GLU A 57 -3.99 10.03 -14.68
CA GLU A 57 -5.20 10.68 -14.17
C GLU A 57 -5.43 10.45 -12.67
N LEU A 58 -4.69 9.54 -12.05
CA LEU A 58 -4.80 9.22 -10.63
C LEU A 58 -3.75 9.94 -9.78
N ILE A 59 -2.66 10.42 -10.38
CA ILE A 59 -1.51 11.03 -9.68
C ILE A 59 -1.95 12.19 -8.77
N ASP A 60 -2.75 13.10 -9.26
CA ASP A 60 -3.21 14.25 -8.46
C ASP A 60 -4.02 13.79 -7.23
N GLY A 61 -4.88 12.79 -7.42
CA GLY A 61 -5.64 12.20 -6.31
C GLY A 61 -4.74 11.50 -5.28
N ILE A 62 -3.65 10.86 -5.71
CA ILE A 62 -2.65 10.26 -4.81
C ILE A 62 -1.92 11.34 -4.02
N VAL A 63 -1.51 12.43 -4.69
CA VAL A 63 -0.88 13.59 -4.03
C VAL A 63 -1.80 14.20 -2.97
N ASP A 64 -3.10 14.36 -3.28
CA ASP A 64 -4.09 14.89 -2.32
C ASP A 64 -4.24 13.97 -1.11
N VAL A 65 -4.29 12.65 -1.31
CA VAL A 65 -4.32 11.67 -0.22
C VAL A 65 -3.06 11.78 0.65
N LEU A 66 -1.87 11.80 0.05
CA LEU A 66 -0.61 11.90 0.80
C LEU A 66 -0.52 13.20 1.61
N LYS A 67 -0.97 14.33 1.05
CA LYS A 67 -1.02 15.62 1.77
C LYS A 67 -2.08 15.66 2.87
N SER A 68 -3.12 14.85 2.77
CA SER A 68 -4.19 14.78 3.77
C SER A 68 -3.84 13.92 4.99
N LEU A 69 -2.75 13.14 4.94
CA LEU A 69 -2.32 12.33 6.06
C LEU A 69 -1.99 13.20 7.27
N THR A 70 -2.51 12.82 8.42
CA THR A 70 -2.28 13.51 9.69
C THR A 70 -1.54 12.63 10.66
N PHE A 71 -0.57 13.18 11.36
CA PHE A 71 0.25 12.48 12.34
C PHE A 71 0.17 13.19 13.68
N PRO A 72 0.39 12.49 14.82
CA PRO A 72 0.40 13.11 16.14
C PRO A 72 1.44 14.23 16.29
N VAL A 73 2.56 14.11 15.56
CA VAL A 73 3.64 15.11 15.53
C VAL A 73 4.06 15.28 14.07
N ASN A 74 4.06 16.51 13.60
CA ASN A 74 4.54 16.90 12.29
C ASN A 74 5.80 17.76 12.40
N MET A 75 6.55 17.78 11.33
CA MET A 75 7.78 18.58 11.20
C MET A 75 7.67 19.55 10.02
N HIS A 76 8.14 20.76 10.24
CA HIS A 76 8.55 21.68 9.18
C HIS A 76 10.02 21.45 8.84
N TRP A 77 10.40 21.68 7.59
CA TRP A 77 11.81 21.68 7.19
C TRP A 77 12.10 22.71 6.10
N GLY A 78 13.34 23.18 6.09
CA GLY A 78 13.76 24.23 5.15
C GLY A 78 12.94 25.51 5.30
N SER A 79 12.58 26.12 4.17
CA SER A 79 11.72 27.32 4.09
C SER A 79 10.28 26.98 3.64
N HIS A 80 9.90 25.71 3.68
CA HIS A 80 8.60 25.25 3.23
C HIS A 80 7.49 25.56 4.23
N THR A 81 6.27 25.69 3.70
CA THR A 81 5.06 25.94 4.50
C THR A 81 4.26 24.68 4.81
N PHE A 82 4.61 23.56 4.23
CA PHE A 82 3.98 22.27 4.47
C PHE A 82 4.61 21.55 5.67
N GLU A 83 3.85 20.65 6.23
CA GLU A 83 4.24 19.79 7.35
C GLU A 83 4.07 18.32 6.98
N TYR A 84 4.95 17.46 7.49
CA TYR A 84 4.81 16.02 7.38
C TYR A 84 5.51 15.32 8.55
N ILE A 85 5.33 14.00 8.69
CA ILE A 85 5.93 13.24 9.79
C ILE A 85 7.47 13.32 9.81
N ARG A 86 8.09 13.32 8.62
CA ARG A 86 9.54 13.45 8.41
C ARG A 86 9.83 14.17 7.10
N PRO A 87 11.00 14.83 6.97
CA PRO A 87 11.43 15.39 5.69
C PRO A 87 11.51 14.32 4.61
N VAL A 88 10.82 14.55 3.50
CA VAL A 88 10.90 13.69 2.32
C VAL A 88 12.10 14.13 1.47
N HIS A 89 12.92 13.19 1.03
CA HIS A 89 14.13 13.47 0.25
C HIS A 89 14.10 12.90 -1.15
N THR A 90 13.43 11.76 -1.33
CA THR A 90 13.27 11.10 -2.61
C THR A 90 11.84 10.63 -2.76
N LEU A 91 11.39 10.55 -3.99
CA LEU A 91 10.05 10.09 -4.33
C LEU A 91 10.16 9.16 -5.53
N THR A 92 9.61 7.96 -5.41
CA THR A 92 9.57 6.98 -6.50
C THR A 92 8.12 6.55 -6.71
N VAL A 93 7.68 6.63 -7.97
CA VAL A 93 6.32 6.22 -8.36
C VAL A 93 6.45 5.27 -9.53
N LEU A 94 6.14 4.01 -9.26
CA LEU A 94 6.26 2.91 -10.22
C LEU A 94 4.96 2.13 -10.30
N LEU A 95 4.64 1.68 -11.49
CA LEU A 95 3.68 0.62 -11.75
C LEU A 95 4.36 -0.38 -12.70
N ASP A 96 4.55 -1.60 -12.25
CA ASP A 96 5.39 -2.60 -12.89
C ASP A 96 6.82 -2.05 -13.14
N ASP A 97 7.22 -1.85 -14.38
CA ASP A 97 8.51 -1.32 -14.80
C ASP A 97 8.45 0.15 -15.30
N GLU A 98 7.26 0.75 -15.32
CA GLU A 98 7.06 2.13 -15.73
C GLU A 98 7.11 3.10 -14.54
N SER A 99 7.76 4.26 -14.76
CA SER A 99 7.79 5.34 -13.75
C SER A 99 6.90 6.49 -14.16
N PHE A 100 6.17 7.03 -13.20
CA PHE A 100 5.23 8.12 -13.41
C PHE A 100 5.70 9.38 -12.69
N LEU A 101 5.51 10.52 -13.36
CA LEU A 101 5.88 11.80 -12.81
C LEU A 101 4.86 12.22 -11.74
N MET A 102 5.35 12.48 -10.54
CA MET A 102 4.57 13.03 -9.43
C MET A 102 5.41 14.10 -8.73
N ASN A 103 4.77 15.18 -8.30
CA ASN A 103 5.42 16.19 -7.47
C ASN A 103 4.74 16.23 -6.09
N LEU A 104 5.53 16.01 -5.04
CA LEU A 104 5.06 16.05 -3.67
C LEU A 104 6.09 16.80 -2.80
N PHE A 105 5.64 17.83 -2.07
CA PHE A 105 6.51 18.65 -1.20
C PHE A 105 7.73 19.23 -1.93
N ASP A 106 7.52 19.75 -3.14
CA ASP A 106 8.55 20.28 -4.03
C ASP A 106 9.60 19.27 -4.49
N ILE A 107 9.31 17.97 -4.35
CA ILE A 107 10.14 16.88 -4.82
C ILE A 107 9.47 16.22 -6.01
N GLU A 108 10.20 16.15 -7.11
CA GLU A 108 9.78 15.42 -8.30
C GLU A 108 10.17 13.94 -8.16
N SER A 109 9.24 13.06 -8.54
CA SER A 109 9.49 11.63 -8.52
C SER A 109 10.52 11.21 -9.57
N GLY A 110 11.29 10.19 -9.24
CA GLY A 110 12.24 9.56 -10.13
C GLY A 110 12.40 8.10 -9.81
N ARG A 111 13.44 7.50 -10.38
CA ARG A 111 13.81 6.10 -10.11
C ARG A 111 14.95 5.97 -9.11
N THR A 112 15.57 7.07 -8.73
CA THR A 112 16.73 7.04 -7.84
C THR A 112 16.28 7.19 -6.40
N SER A 113 16.66 6.24 -5.55
CA SER A 113 16.48 6.29 -4.11
C SER A 113 17.84 6.30 -3.40
N ARG A 114 17.83 6.64 -2.12
CA ARG A 114 19.02 6.59 -1.28
C ARG A 114 19.09 5.23 -0.60
N GLY A 115 20.28 4.65 -0.60
CA GLY A 115 20.59 3.54 0.28
C GLY A 115 20.87 3.98 1.71
N HIS A 116 21.36 3.05 2.52
CA HIS A 116 21.75 3.32 3.90
C HIS A 116 22.80 4.45 3.95
N ARG A 117 22.58 5.38 4.88
CA ARG A 117 23.34 6.65 4.93
C ARG A 117 24.85 6.48 5.00
N PHE A 118 25.34 5.43 5.66
CA PHE A 118 26.77 5.20 5.90
C PHE A 118 27.32 3.98 5.14
N LEU A 119 26.47 2.97 4.90
CA LEU A 119 26.90 1.71 4.27
C LEU A 119 26.57 1.66 2.79
N GLY A 120 25.52 2.38 2.37
CA GLY A 120 25.00 2.34 1.02
C GLY A 120 25.40 3.55 0.16
N HIS A 121 24.80 3.60 -1.00
CA HIS A 121 24.91 4.67 -1.99
C HIS A 121 23.56 4.87 -2.68
N GLU A 122 23.48 5.75 -3.65
CA GLU A 122 22.27 5.90 -4.45
C GLU A 122 22.04 4.66 -5.33
N VAL A 123 20.78 4.23 -5.40
CA VAL A 123 20.36 3.09 -6.21
C VAL A 123 19.23 3.49 -7.15
N LYS A 124 19.27 2.94 -8.36
CA LYS A 124 18.20 3.10 -9.33
C LYS A 124 17.26 1.90 -9.23
N ILE A 125 16.01 2.14 -8.82
CA ILE A 125 14.96 1.13 -8.74
C ILE A 125 14.57 0.71 -10.16
N GLN A 126 14.68 -0.58 -10.47
CA GLN A 126 14.46 -1.09 -11.80
C GLN A 126 12.96 -1.27 -12.09
N SER A 127 12.20 -1.81 -11.13
CA SER A 127 10.77 -2.05 -11.23
C SER A 127 10.12 -2.01 -9.85
N ALA A 128 8.80 -2.00 -9.79
CA ALA A 128 8.07 -2.16 -8.54
C ALA A 128 8.38 -3.51 -7.86
N ASP A 129 8.51 -4.58 -8.65
CA ASP A 129 8.80 -5.93 -8.15
C ASP A 129 10.23 -6.06 -7.59
N SER A 130 11.21 -5.33 -8.14
CA SER A 130 12.60 -5.38 -7.67
C SER A 130 12.90 -4.41 -6.53
N TYR A 131 11.92 -3.59 -6.10
CA TYR A 131 12.12 -2.51 -5.15
C TYR A 131 12.83 -2.94 -3.86
N GLU A 132 12.37 -4.01 -3.24
CA GLU A 132 12.96 -4.50 -1.98
C GLU A 132 14.40 -5.02 -2.18
N GLU A 133 14.67 -5.69 -3.31
CA GLU A 133 15.98 -6.22 -3.61
C GLU A 133 16.96 -5.10 -4.00
N ASP A 134 16.53 -4.15 -4.84
CA ASP A 134 17.33 -2.98 -5.19
C ASP A 134 17.76 -2.18 -3.94
N LEU A 135 16.86 -2.05 -2.94
CA LEU A 135 17.17 -1.41 -1.67
C LEU A 135 18.10 -2.26 -0.78
N ARG A 136 17.94 -3.58 -0.79
CA ARG A 136 18.79 -4.51 -0.05
C ARG A 136 20.26 -4.42 -0.49
N GLU A 137 20.51 -4.30 -1.79
CA GLU A 137 21.87 -4.12 -2.34
C GLU A 137 22.58 -2.89 -1.76
N VAL A 138 21.83 -1.90 -1.32
CA VAL A 138 22.36 -0.67 -0.72
C VAL A 138 22.08 -0.56 0.78
N PHE A 139 21.96 -1.71 1.45
CA PHE A 139 21.82 -1.84 2.92
C PHE A 139 20.56 -1.18 3.49
N VAL A 140 19.44 -1.34 2.81
CA VAL A 140 18.12 -0.96 3.32
C VAL A 140 17.18 -2.16 3.19
N ILE A 141 16.73 -2.68 4.31
CA ILE A 141 15.73 -3.75 4.35
C ILE A 141 14.35 -3.10 4.48
N ALA A 142 13.61 -3.04 3.39
CA ALA A 142 12.34 -2.32 3.34
C ALA A 142 11.24 -3.01 4.18
N SER A 143 11.19 -4.35 4.16
CA SER A 143 10.20 -5.14 4.90
C SER A 143 10.44 -5.11 6.40
N PRO A 144 9.50 -4.61 7.24
CA PRO A 144 9.62 -4.67 8.70
C PRO A 144 9.73 -6.10 9.23
N MET A 145 8.94 -7.02 8.68
CA MET A 145 8.96 -8.43 9.09
C MET A 145 10.33 -9.07 8.83
N GLU A 146 10.97 -8.72 7.75
CA GLU A 146 12.29 -9.21 7.45
C GLU A 146 13.35 -8.62 8.40
N ARG A 147 13.28 -7.31 8.71
CA ARG A 147 14.17 -6.71 9.70
C ARG A 147 14.03 -7.38 11.07
N GLU A 148 12.79 -7.68 11.49
CA GLU A 148 12.52 -8.40 12.73
C GLU A 148 13.17 -9.78 12.73
N ASN A 149 12.97 -10.58 11.69
CA ASN A 149 13.59 -11.89 11.56
C ASN A 149 15.12 -11.81 11.60
N MET A 150 15.71 -10.83 10.92
CA MET A 150 17.15 -10.60 10.94
C MET A 150 17.68 -10.29 12.34
N ILE A 151 16.96 -9.48 13.13
CA ILE A 151 17.32 -9.17 14.52
C ILE A 151 17.27 -10.45 15.36
N LEU A 152 16.16 -11.16 15.31
CA LEU A 152 15.95 -12.38 16.11
C LEU A 152 16.97 -13.47 15.79
N ASP A 153 17.30 -13.66 14.53
CA ASP A 153 18.27 -14.66 14.11
C ASP A 153 19.70 -14.28 14.53
N GLN A 154 20.06 -13.00 14.45
CA GLN A 154 21.34 -12.52 14.97
C GLN A 154 21.44 -12.65 16.49
N ILE A 155 20.36 -12.39 17.23
CA ILE A 155 20.31 -12.60 18.69
C ILE A 155 20.52 -14.07 19.02
N LYS A 156 19.83 -15.00 18.36
CA LYS A 156 20.02 -16.45 18.55
C LYS A 156 21.46 -16.88 18.29
N GLU A 157 22.08 -16.32 17.28
CA GLU A 157 23.49 -16.62 16.97
C GLU A 157 24.43 -16.08 18.06
N ILE A 158 24.19 -14.90 18.61
CA ILE A 158 24.92 -14.36 19.76
C ILE A 158 24.74 -15.24 20.99
N GLU A 159 23.51 -15.67 21.31
CA GLU A 159 23.24 -16.60 22.41
C GLU A 159 24.07 -17.88 22.28
N ARG A 160 24.07 -18.48 21.07
CA ARG A 160 24.80 -19.68 20.76
C ARG A 160 26.33 -19.51 20.92
N MET A 161 26.87 -18.40 20.38
CA MET A 161 28.31 -18.14 20.40
C MET A 161 28.86 -17.84 21.80
N HIS A 162 28.06 -17.12 22.60
CA HIS A 162 28.51 -16.65 23.91
C HIS A 162 27.94 -17.43 25.09
N ASN A 163 27.11 -18.45 24.81
CA ASN A 163 26.42 -19.27 25.83
C ASN A 163 25.69 -18.40 26.85
N VAL A 164 24.94 -17.44 26.35
CA VAL A 164 24.10 -16.52 27.13
C VAL A 164 22.63 -16.69 26.71
N HIS A 165 21.71 -16.17 27.49
CA HIS A 165 20.30 -16.05 27.13
C HIS A 165 19.92 -14.58 27.09
N VAL A 166 19.20 -14.18 26.05
CA VAL A 166 18.73 -12.81 25.85
C VAL A 166 17.23 -12.76 26.09
N GLU A 167 16.80 -11.99 27.07
CA GLU A 167 15.39 -11.68 27.26
C GLU A 167 14.97 -10.63 26.24
N ILE A 168 14.02 -11.00 25.37
CA ILE A 168 13.51 -10.11 24.35
C ILE A 168 12.30 -9.34 24.91
N ASP A 169 12.44 -8.03 25.05
CA ASP A 169 11.32 -7.13 25.29
C ASP A 169 10.67 -6.80 23.93
N GLU A 170 9.43 -7.27 23.73
CA GLU A 170 8.69 -7.07 22.48
C GLU A 170 8.44 -5.59 22.14
N ASN A 171 8.23 -4.74 23.17
CA ASN A 171 8.03 -3.30 22.94
C ASN A 171 9.31 -2.62 22.46
N LEU A 172 10.44 -2.99 23.09
CA LEU A 172 11.75 -2.49 22.67
C LEU A 172 12.13 -3.00 21.28
N LEU A 173 11.83 -4.26 20.97
CA LEU A 173 12.05 -4.83 19.63
C LEU A 173 11.28 -4.04 18.58
N ASP A 174 9.99 -3.77 18.80
CA ASP A 174 9.15 -2.99 17.89
C ASP A 174 9.69 -1.55 17.72
N GLU A 175 10.13 -0.90 18.80
CA GLU A 175 10.75 0.42 18.72
C GLU A 175 12.02 0.40 17.87
N VAL A 176 12.94 -0.52 18.15
CA VAL A 176 14.21 -0.67 17.41
C VAL A 176 13.96 -0.99 15.95
N LEU A 177 13.02 -1.89 15.66
CA LEU A 177 12.63 -2.29 14.32
C LEU A 177 12.22 -1.09 13.44
N ASN A 178 11.57 -0.09 14.05
CA ASN A 178 11.11 1.11 13.35
C ASN A 178 12.17 2.24 13.28
N LEU A 179 13.29 2.10 13.99
CA LEU A 179 14.39 3.08 13.98
C LEU A 179 15.54 2.74 13.03
N ILE A 180 15.67 1.48 12.61
CA ILE A 180 16.81 1.00 11.85
C ILE A 180 16.44 0.63 10.41
N GLU A 181 17.38 0.77 9.49
CA GLU A 181 17.24 0.40 8.09
C GLU A 181 17.91 -0.95 7.78
N TYR A 182 19.04 -1.25 8.46
CA TYR A 182 19.81 -2.49 8.29
C TYR A 182 20.24 -3.03 9.65
N PRO A 183 19.61 -4.09 10.14
CA PRO A 183 19.89 -4.65 11.46
C PRO A 183 21.29 -5.20 11.60
N THR A 184 21.98 -4.85 12.66
CA THR A 184 23.25 -5.46 13.06
C THR A 184 23.29 -5.59 14.58
N ALA A 185 23.17 -6.80 15.09
CA ALA A 185 23.27 -7.08 16.52
C ALA A 185 24.73 -7.27 16.95
N PHE A 186 25.08 -6.77 18.12
CA PHE A 186 26.38 -6.99 18.74
C PHE A 186 26.25 -7.13 20.26
N ILE A 187 27.23 -7.76 20.90
CA ILE A 187 27.28 -7.88 22.35
C ILE A 187 28.21 -6.83 22.95
N GLY A 188 27.73 -6.11 23.96
CA GLY A 188 28.52 -5.19 24.76
C GLY A 188 28.77 -5.75 26.15
N ARG A 189 29.86 -5.34 26.79
CA ARG A 189 30.17 -5.59 28.21
C ARG A 189 30.44 -4.28 28.91
N PHE A 190 29.89 -4.10 30.06
CA PHE A 190 30.00 -2.89 30.88
C PHE A 190 30.07 -3.23 32.37
#